data_85b2ebb451ad66b505081b1ea0b978a5
#
_entry.id   85b2ebb451ad66b505081b1ea0b978a5
#
_cell.length_a   1.000
_cell.length_b   1.000
_cell.length_c   1.000
_cell.angle_alpha   90.00
_cell.angle_beta   90.00
_cell.angle_gamma   90.00
#
_symmetry.space_group_name_H-M   'P 1'
#
loop_
_entity.id
_entity.type
_entity.pdbx_description
1 polymer ?
#
loop_
_entity_poly.entity_id
_entity_poly.type
_entity_poly.pdbx_seq_one_letter_code
_entity_poly.pdbx_strand_id
1 'polypeptide(L)'
;MMAKGYQYETVELTYAAVPDAENEAQIELAAEFTCAADGSVTEVRGFYAGNGTCMVRFLPEQAGTYTYKVRGLVTDEGTLAVEPAREGHHGVVRARGIHFYFDDGTPYYGFGTTVYALASQTDALMDETIETLRHAPFNKIRMCVFPKHYQYNHNEPQHYAFEKDADGAWDPAHPCYAFWNAFEKRLSQLFEAGIQVDLILFHPYDNWGFATMPQKDNLIYLDYLLRRFAAFPGLWWSMANEYDFCAAKTMDDWHEIEQFIAEHDPWHHLLSNHNGFQYYDVARPAITHMSWQTKQLSRIPEMQAKYGKPVCIDECCYEGNLPEQWGAISGEEMTARFWRATVRGAVCTHGETFYPDEKEIVWWAKGGKLVGKSPARIAFLRSIVESLPAPLEPQTSQLEQAMTLAGLPEEQVDRALEERKVPQDFRFFLKSMLRMSPIEAARYFACETEVIGRTADDSVILHYYDIQCSCKARIELPGGKTYRLEVIDTWNMTRQTVQQGAAGEVWVDLPGRPWMAVLATAE
;
A
#
# COMPACT_ATOMS: atom_id res chain seq x y z
N MET A 1 2.48 19.98 34.87
CA MET A 1 1.11 19.44 34.60
C MET A 1 1.33 18.10 33.94
N MET A 2 0.60 17.05 34.32
CA MET A 2 0.76 15.72 33.69
C MET A 2 0.21 15.78 32.27
N ALA A 3 1.03 15.49 31.27
CA ALA A 3 0.59 15.37 29.88
C ALA A 3 -0.33 14.16 29.74
N LYS A 4 -1.26 14.18 28.79
CA LYS A 4 -2.20 13.09 28.53
C LYS A 4 -2.19 12.72 27.05
N GLY A 5 -2.36 11.45 26.76
CA GLY A 5 -2.47 10.91 25.40
C GLY A 5 -3.28 9.61 25.38
N TYR A 6 -3.43 9.06 24.21
CA TYR A 6 -4.05 7.74 23.98
C TYR A 6 -3.06 6.83 23.25
N GLN A 7 -3.16 5.55 23.54
CA GLN A 7 -2.43 4.53 22.81
C GLN A 7 -2.75 4.64 21.31
N TYR A 8 -1.73 4.52 20.46
CA TYR A 8 -1.80 4.63 19.00
C TYR A 8 -2.17 6.02 18.44
N GLU A 9 -2.07 7.05 19.29
CA GLU A 9 -2.28 8.43 18.84
C GLU A 9 -1.05 9.29 19.13
N THR A 10 -0.72 10.17 18.20
CA THR A 10 0.42 11.07 18.33
C THR A 10 0.25 12.01 19.51
N VAL A 11 1.23 12.04 20.40
CA VAL A 11 1.35 13.02 21.47
C VAL A 11 2.36 14.09 21.08
N GLU A 12 2.04 15.37 21.27
CA GLU A 12 2.91 16.49 20.97
C GLU A 12 3.35 17.22 22.24
N LEU A 13 4.64 17.48 22.36
CA LEU A 13 5.22 18.41 23.30
C LEU A 13 5.70 19.64 22.52
N THR A 14 5.18 20.81 22.86
CA THR A 14 5.40 22.06 22.14
C THR A 14 6.17 23.06 23.01
N TYR A 15 7.20 23.66 22.45
CA TYR A 15 8.09 24.58 23.13
C TYR A 15 8.26 25.88 22.34
N ALA A 16 8.25 27.01 23.06
CA ALA A 16 8.59 28.30 22.48
C ALA A 16 10.12 28.44 22.45
N ALA A 17 10.72 28.24 21.29
CA ALA A 17 12.16 28.38 21.07
C ALA A 17 12.44 28.67 19.59
N VAL A 18 13.51 29.40 19.32
CA VAL A 18 14.03 29.67 17.98
C VAL A 18 15.43 29.09 17.92
N PRO A 19 15.72 28.20 16.98
CA PRO A 19 17.07 27.67 16.82
C PRO A 19 18.03 28.78 16.36
N ASP A 20 19.21 28.82 16.96
CA ASP A 20 20.33 29.62 16.48
C ASP A 20 21.22 28.71 15.63
N ALA A 21 20.72 28.30 14.46
CA ALA A 21 21.37 27.30 13.64
C ALA A 21 21.33 27.68 12.16
N GLU A 22 22.44 27.45 11.47
CA GLU A 22 22.52 27.51 10.00
C GLU A 22 21.68 26.39 9.33
N ASN A 23 21.27 25.38 10.12
CA ASN A 23 20.47 24.25 9.67
C ASN A 23 19.26 24.06 10.60
N GLU A 24 18.15 24.67 10.24
CA GLU A 24 16.88 24.59 10.97
C GLU A 24 16.17 23.23 10.79
N ALA A 25 16.52 22.46 9.77
CA ALA A 25 16.00 21.11 9.55
C ALA A 25 16.52 20.11 10.58
N GLN A 26 17.73 20.31 11.10
CA GLN A 26 18.43 19.34 11.95
C GLN A 26 18.80 19.94 13.32
N ILE A 27 17.85 20.59 13.96
CA ILE A 27 18.09 21.20 15.28
C ILE A 27 18.46 20.16 16.34
N GLU A 28 19.27 20.57 17.32
CA GLU A 28 19.57 19.74 18.49
C GLU A 28 18.40 19.76 19.47
N LEU A 29 17.41 18.90 19.22
CA LEU A 29 16.27 18.66 20.10
C LEU A 29 15.90 17.19 20.05
N ALA A 30 15.86 16.53 21.21
CA ALA A 30 15.47 15.14 21.33
C ALA A 30 14.75 14.89 22.66
N ALA A 31 13.97 13.83 22.71
CA ALA A 31 13.34 13.37 23.94
C ALA A 31 13.42 11.86 24.08
N GLU A 32 13.59 11.41 25.31
CA GLU A 32 13.50 10.00 25.69
C GLU A 32 12.20 9.78 26.44
N PHE A 33 11.38 8.83 25.97
CA PHE A 33 10.17 8.39 26.64
C PHE A 33 10.40 6.99 27.22
N THR A 34 10.26 6.85 28.52
CA THR A 34 10.43 5.56 29.22
C THR A 34 9.10 5.06 29.70
N CYS A 35 8.67 3.89 29.24
CA CYS A 35 7.46 3.22 29.70
C CYS A 35 7.65 2.66 31.10
N ALA A 36 6.76 2.99 32.03
CA ALA A 36 6.84 2.48 33.40
C ALA A 36 6.47 0.99 33.53
N ALA A 37 5.77 0.42 32.57
CA ALA A 37 5.29 -0.96 32.62
C ALA A 37 6.41 -1.99 32.38
N ASP A 38 7.30 -1.70 31.42
CA ASP A 38 8.35 -2.65 30.98
C ASP A 38 9.75 -2.03 30.95
N GLY A 39 9.88 -0.73 31.20
CA GLY A 39 11.15 -0.01 31.17
C GLY A 39 11.68 0.27 29.76
N SER A 40 10.90 0.01 28.71
CA SER A 40 11.29 0.32 27.35
C SER A 40 11.51 1.81 27.16
N VAL A 41 12.53 2.17 26.35
CA VAL A 41 12.89 3.55 26.07
C VAL A 41 12.76 3.81 24.58
N THR A 42 12.02 4.83 24.21
CA THR A 42 11.92 5.33 22.85
C THR A 42 12.56 6.71 22.79
N GLU A 43 13.60 6.85 21.99
CA GLU A 43 14.19 8.14 21.68
C GLU A 43 13.58 8.72 20.42
N VAL A 44 13.17 9.98 20.47
CA VAL A 44 12.62 10.72 19.34
C VAL A 44 13.35 12.04 19.15
N ARG A 45 13.50 12.47 17.92
CA ARG A 45 14.12 13.74 17.58
C ARG A 45 13.05 14.78 17.32
N GLY A 46 13.21 15.96 17.89
CA GLY A 46 12.33 17.10 17.68
C GLY A 46 12.66 17.86 16.40
N PHE A 47 11.77 18.75 16.03
CA PHE A 47 11.89 19.59 14.84
C PHE A 47 11.43 21.02 15.14
N TYR A 48 11.90 21.96 14.33
CA TYR A 48 11.40 23.33 14.33
C TYR A 48 10.22 23.42 13.35
N ALA A 49 9.09 23.94 13.84
CA ALA A 49 7.85 24.05 13.06
C ALA A 49 7.65 25.47 12.48
N GLY A 50 8.64 26.35 12.65
CA GLY A 50 8.54 27.76 12.30
C GLY A 50 7.89 28.62 13.40
N ASN A 51 7.90 29.93 13.19
CA ASN A 51 7.25 30.92 14.08
C ASN A 51 7.63 30.80 15.56
N GLY A 52 8.87 30.48 15.86
CA GLY A 52 9.35 30.35 17.25
C GLY A 52 8.85 29.10 17.97
N THR A 53 8.42 28.06 17.24
CA THR A 53 7.85 26.85 17.80
C THR A 53 8.71 25.63 17.47
N CYS A 54 9.15 24.93 18.50
CA CYS A 54 9.77 23.60 18.39
C CYS A 54 8.82 22.54 18.93
N MET A 55 8.86 21.35 18.35
CA MET A 55 7.98 20.25 18.72
C MET A 55 8.76 18.95 18.87
N VAL A 56 8.27 18.11 19.78
CA VAL A 56 8.63 16.69 19.89
C VAL A 56 7.36 15.88 19.76
N ARG A 57 7.34 14.87 18.89
CA ARG A 57 6.20 13.99 18.71
C ARG A 57 6.52 12.58 19.16
N PHE A 58 5.59 11.97 19.87
CA PHE A 58 5.70 10.61 20.36
C PHE A 58 4.43 9.84 20.03
N LEU A 59 4.58 8.61 19.54
CA LEU A 59 3.48 7.67 19.33
C LEU A 59 3.58 6.57 20.38
N PRO A 60 2.73 6.56 21.42
CA PRO A 60 2.74 5.49 22.42
C PRO A 60 2.09 4.21 21.87
N GLU A 61 2.85 3.12 21.88
CA GLU A 61 2.37 1.80 21.46
C GLU A 61 1.67 1.02 22.59
N GLN A 62 1.78 1.50 23.84
CA GLN A 62 1.17 0.89 25.01
C GLN A 62 0.45 1.93 25.86
N ALA A 63 -0.70 1.55 26.45
CA ALA A 63 -1.33 2.35 27.48
C ALA A 63 -0.54 2.24 28.80
N GLY A 64 -0.49 3.32 29.57
CA GLY A 64 0.23 3.35 30.83
C GLY A 64 0.87 4.69 31.13
N THR A 65 1.82 4.69 32.04
CA THR A 65 2.56 5.91 32.42
C THR A 65 3.94 5.89 31.78
N TYR A 66 4.30 7.00 31.16
CA TYR A 66 5.63 7.26 30.64
C TYR A 66 6.27 8.42 31.39
N THR A 67 7.55 8.33 31.64
CA THR A 67 8.37 9.50 31.99
C THR A 67 9.08 9.99 30.72
N TYR A 68 9.21 11.29 30.56
CA TYR A 68 9.98 11.84 29.45
C TYR A 68 11.06 12.82 29.91
N LYS A 69 12.13 12.89 29.14
CA LYS A 69 13.22 13.85 29.29
C LYS A 69 13.55 14.45 27.94
N VAL A 70 13.42 15.78 27.84
CA VAL A 70 13.76 16.55 26.65
C VAL A 70 15.14 17.18 26.85
N ARG A 71 15.96 17.13 25.81
CA ARG A 71 17.32 17.68 25.80
C ARG A 71 17.64 18.43 24.49
N GLY A 72 18.63 19.30 24.56
CA GLY A 72 19.09 20.11 23.43
C GLY A 72 18.66 21.57 23.56
N LEU A 73 18.06 22.12 22.51
CA LEU A 73 17.60 23.52 22.44
C LEU A 73 16.66 23.91 23.59
N VAL A 74 15.90 22.95 24.09
CA VAL A 74 15.04 23.06 25.27
C VAL A 74 15.33 21.86 26.19
N THR A 75 15.25 22.09 27.50
CA THR A 75 15.28 21.03 28.50
C THR A 75 13.98 21.01 29.26
N ASP A 76 13.35 19.83 29.35
CA ASP A 76 12.11 19.59 30.08
C ASP A 76 12.07 18.14 30.56
N GLU A 77 11.33 17.89 31.62
CA GLU A 77 11.06 16.54 32.09
C GLU A 77 9.67 16.45 32.68
N GLY A 78 9.05 15.30 32.55
CA GLY A 78 7.70 15.14 33.05
C GLY A 78 7.17 13.74 32.94
N THR A 79 5.87 13.63 33.12
CA THR A 79 5.12 12.38 33.06
C THR A 79 3.99 12.51 32.08
N LEU A 80 3.82 11.49 31.24
CA LEU A 80 2.73 11.35 30.28
C LEU A 80 1.85 10.16 30.70
N ALA A 81 0.56 10.40 30.92
CA ALA A 81 -0.42 9.36 31.09
C ALA A 81 -1.04 9.01 29.74
N VAL A 82 -0.90 7.74 29.33
CA VAL A 82 -1.46 7.21 28.08
C VAL A 82 -2.64 6.30 28.43
N GLU A 83 -3.82 6.71 28.00
CA GLU A 83 -5.04 5.94 28.14
C GLU A 83 -5.12 4.85 27.06
N PRO A 84 -5.92 3.77 27.23
CA PRO A 84 -6.13 2.75 26.20
C PRO A 84 -6.57 3.38 24.87
N ALA A 85 -6.29 2.66 23.77
CA ALA A 85 -6.68 3.08 22.43
C ALA A 85 -8.18 3.39 22.35
N ARG A 86 -8.51 4.43 21.63
CA ARG A 86 -9.91 4.75 21.31
C ARG A 86 -10.41 3.83 20.20
N GLU A 87 -11.73 3.67 20.12
CA GLU A 87 -12.35 2.90 19.04
C GLU A 87 -11.88 3.40 17.65
N GLY A 88 -11.51 2.46 16.78
CA GLY A 88 -10.98 2.75 15.45
C GLY A 88 -9.50 3.10 15.38
N HIS A 89 -8.78 3.18 16.52
CA HIS A 89 -7.34 3.43 16.57
C HIS A 89 -6.60 2.10 16.84
N HIS A 90 -5.96 1.56 15.82
CA HIS A 90 -5.36 0.22 15.81
C HIS A 90 -3.83 0.22 15.80
N GLY A 91 -3.20 1.40 15.75
CA GLY A 91 -1.75 1.57 15.65
C GLY A 91 -1.22 1.56 14.21
N VAL A 92 0.05 1.30 14.07
CA VAL A 92 0.75 1.26 12.79
C VAL A 92 0.43 -0.03 12.03
N VAL A 93 0.33 0.04 10.73
CA VAL A 93 0.17 -1.15 9.88
C VAL A 93 1.53 -1.84 9.73
N ARG A 94 1.56 -3.16 9.99
CA ARG A 94 2.76 -4.02 9.93
C ARG A 94 2.63 -5.11 8.88
N ALA A 95 3.74 -5.48 8.26
CA ALA A 95 3.82 -6.68 7.44
C ALA A 95 4.05 -7.92 8.32
N ARG A 96 3.18 -8.93 8.21
CA ARG A 96 3.31 -10.22 8.89
C ARG A 96 3.08 -11.35 7.89
N GLY A 97 4.14 -12.06 7.51
CA GLY A 97 4.07 -12.99 6.40
C GLY A 97 3.68 -12.27 5.12
N ILE A 98 2.67 -12.76 4.42
CA ILE A 98 2.18 -12.18 3.16
C ILE A 98 1.02 -11.18 3.33
N HIS A 99 0.68 -10.82 4.57
CA HIS A 99 -0.47 -9.96 4.90
C HIS A 99 -0.06 -8.75 5.72
N PHE A 100 -0.99 -7.81 5.82
CA PHE A 100 -0.87 -6.63 6.67
C PHE A 100 -1.80 -6.73 7.87
N TYR A 101 -1.31 -6.24 9.03
CA TYR A 101 -2.06 -6.16 10.27
C TYR A 101 -1.72 -4.85 10.98
N PHE A 102 -2.64 -4.32 11.73
CA PHE A 102 -2.34 -3.26 12.68
C PHE A 102 -1.56 -3.79 13.90
N ASP A 103 -1.00 -2.89 14.69
CA ASP A 103 -0.26 -3.24 15.91
C ASP A 103 -1.07 -4.10 16.88
N ASP A 104 -2.38 -3.83 17.01
CA ASP A 104 -3.30 -4.59 17.86
C ASP A 104 -3.68 -5.99 17.32
N GLY A 105 -3.18 -6.34 16.14
CA GLY A 105 -3.45 -7.63 15.49
C GLY A 105 -4.67 -7.64 14.57
N THR A 106 -5.41 -6.56 14.47
CA THR A 106 -6.52 -6.44 13.51
C THR A 106 -6.00 -6.55 12.08
N PRO A 107 -6.57 -7.40 11.21
CA PRO A 107 -6.17 -7.47 9.81
C PRO A 107 -6.40 -6.13 9.08
N TYR A 108 -5.44 -5.74 8.26
CA TYR A 108 -5.58 -4.58 7.38
C TYR A 108 -5.81 -5.04 5.94
N TYR A 109 -6.99 -4.80 5.41
CA TYR A 109 -7.33 -5.06 4.01
C TYR A 109 -7.17 -3.77 3.21
N GLY A 110 -6.08 -3.66 2.46
CA GLY A 110 -5.75 -2.45 1.70
C GLY A 110 -6.54 -2.33 0.39
N PHE A 111 -7.25 -1.23 0.24
CA PHE A 111 -7.91 -0.81 -0.99
C PHE A 111 -7.36 0.57 -1.36
N GLY A 112 -6.38 0.59 -2.27
CA GLY A 112 -5.64 1.80 -2.59
C GLY A 112 -6.26 2.64 -3.70
N THR A 113 -5.90 3.93 -3.71
CA THR A 113 -6.04 4.82 -4.86
C THR A 113 -4.81 5.72 -4.98
N THR A 114 -4.59 6.28 -6.16
CA THR A 114 -3.47 7.19 -6.42
C THR A 114 -3.98 8.58 -6.75
N VAL A 115 -3.39 9.60 -6.08
CA VAL A 115 -3.52 11.02 -6.43
C VAL A 115 -2.14 11.65 -6.27
N TYR A 116 -1.31 11.55 -7.29
CA TYR A 116 0.12 11.86 -7.19
C TYR A 116 0.42 13.29 -6.73
N ALA A 117 -0.19 14.29 -7.35
CA ALA A 117 0.11 15.70 -7.09
C ALA A 117 -0.90 16.36 -6.15
N LEU A 118 -1.55 15.60 -5.25
CA LEU A 118 -2.58 16.12 -4.33
C LEU A 118 -2.08 17.34 -3.55
N ALA A 119 -0.91 17.25 -2.93
CA ALA A 119 -0.36 18.30 -2.07
C ALA A 119 0.05 19.59 -2.81
N SER A 120 0.08 19.55 -4.15
CA SER A 120 0.48 20.67 -5.01
C SER A 120 -0.71 21.32 -5.71
N GLN A 121 -1.93 20.96 -5.34
CA GLN A 121 -3.15 21.53 -5.93
C GLN A 121 -3.64 22.74 -5.14
N THR A 122 -4.66 23.42 -5.66
CA THR A 122 -5.35 24.49 -4.94
C THR A 122 -6.08 23.94 -3.72
N ASP A 123 -6.25 24.74 -2.68
CA ASP A 123 -7.01 24.33 -1.48
C ASP A 123 -8.39 23.79 -1.82
N ALA A 124 -9.11 24.45 -2.74
CA ALA A 124 -10.44 24.03 -3.15
C ALA A 124 -10.45 22.62 -3.78
N LEU A 125 -9.47 22.29 -4.62
CA LEU A 125 -9.37 20.97 -5.24
C LEU A 125 -8.92 19.90 -4.23
N MET A 126 -8.02 20.25 -3.31
CA MET A 126 -7.63 19.36 -2.22
C MET A 126 -8.81 19.05 -1.30
N ASP A 127 -9.61 20.03 -0.93
CA ASP A 127 -10.81 19.87 -0.09
C ASP A 127 -11.85 19.00 -0.81
N GLU A 128 -12.11 19.22 -2.12
CA GLU A 128 -12.98 18.38 -2.93
C GLU A 128 -12.47 16.93 -3.00
N THR A 129 -11.16 16.73 -3.13
CA THR A 129 -10.55 15.40 -3.19
C THR A 129 -10.72 14.65 -1.87
N ILE A 130 -10.45 15.29 -0.74
CA ILE A 130 -10.59 14.69 0.59
C ILE A 130 -12.06 14.34 0.87
N GLU A 131 -12.99 15.22 0.48
CA GLU A 131 -14.41 14.94 0.63
C GLU A 131 -14.85 13.76 -0.25
N THR A 132 -14.34 13.66 -1.48
CA THR A 132 -14.56 12.50 -2.34
C THR A 132 -14.03 11.23 -1.71
N LEU A 133 -12.83 11.26 -1.13
CA LEU A 133 -12.20 10.12 -0.47
C LEU A 133 -12.97 9.63 0.76
N ARG A 134 -13.59 10.51 1.54
CA ARG A 134 -14.44 10.13 2.69
C ARG A 134 -15.61 9.23 2.32
N HIS A 135 -16.06 9.29 1.07
CA HIS A 135 -17.17 8.50 0.54
C HIS A 135 -16.73 7.39 -0.42
N ALA A 136 -15.46 7.35 -0.76
CA ALA A 136 -14.87 6.35 -1.63
C ALA A 136 -14.49 5.06 -0.87
N PRO A 137 -14.34 3.92 -1.56
CA PRO A 137 -13.99 2.66 -0.92
C PRO A 137 -12.50 2.54 -0.53
N PHE A 138 -11.73 3.58 -0.66
CA PHE A 138 -10.29 3.54 -0.50
C PHE A 138 -9.87 3.86 0.93
N ASN A 139 -8.99 3.02 1.49
CA ASN A 139 -8.39 3.21 2.81
C ASN A 139 -6.87 3.37 2.74
N LYS A 140 -6.32 3.50 1.53
CA LYS A 140 -4.90 3.78 1.23
C LYS A 140 -4.83 4.77 0.09
N ILE A 141 -3.97 5.79 0.19
CA ILE A 141 -3.67 6.72 -0.90
C ILE A 141 -2.17 6.78 -1.16
N ARG A 142 -1.78 6.83 -2.44
CA ARG A 142 -0.42 7.15 -2.85
C ARG A 142 -0.35 8.59 -3.31
N MET A 143 0.53 9.38 -2.71
CA MET A 143 0.75 10.78 -3.04
C MET A 143 2.21 11.20 -2.86
N CYS A 144 2.66 12.17 -3.64
CA CYS A 144 4.02 12.69 -3.59
C CYS A 144 4.18 13.83 -2.58
N VAL A 145 5.37 13.90 -1.96
CA VAL A 145 5.78 15.08 -1.18
C VAL A 145 6.10 16.23 -2.14
N PHE A 146 6.97 15.98 -3.12
CA PHE A 146 7.35 16.99 -4.10
C PHE A 146 6.30 17.18 -5.19
N PRO A 147 6.18 18.38 -5.77
CA PRO A 147 5.29 18.62 -6.89
C PRO A 147 5.71 17.78 -8.10
N LYS A 148 4.73 17.30 -8.85
CA LYS A 148 4.93 16.45 -10.03
C LYS A 148 4.57 17.21 -11.29
N HIS A 149 5.53 17.33 -12.24
CA HIS A 149 5.32 17.98 -13.52
C HIS A 149 5.31 16.94 -14.64
N TYR A 150 4.22 16.87 -15.38
CA TYR A 150 4.07 15.98 -16.54
C TYR A 150 2.78 16.35 -17.31
N GLN A 151 2.50 15.65 -18.41
CA GLN A 151 1.42 15.99 -19.36
C GLN A 151 0.05 16.32 -18.70
N TYR A 152 -0.26 15.73 -17.54
CA TYR A 152 -1.56 15.88 -16.87
C TYR A 152 -1.51 16.80 -15.64
N ASN A 153 -0.35 17.36 -15.32
CA ASN A 153 -0.20 18.33 -14.25
C ASN A 153 0.94 19.30 -14.54
N HIS A 154 0.60 20.55 -14.81
CA HIS A 154 1.53 21.67 -15.04
C HIS A 154 1.41 22.76 -13.97
N ASN A 155 0.71 22.47 -12.86
CA ASN A 155 0.48 23.46 -11.83
C ASN A 155 1.77 23.83 -11.11
N GLU A 156 2.00 25.12 -10.93
CA GLU A 156 2.98 25.62 -9.98
C GLU A 156 2.39 25.49 -8.58
N PRO A 157 3.08 24.84 -7.61
CA PRO A 157 2.60 24.79 -6.24
C PRO A 157 2.63 26.18 -5.60
N GLN A 158 1.77 26.40 -4.62
CA GLN A 158 1.74 27.66 -3.86
C GLN A 158 3.00 27.84 -3.02
N HIS A 159 3.52 26.76 -2.46
CA HIS A 159 4.75 26.72 -1.67
C HIS A 159 5.56 25.50 -2.07
N TYR A 160 6.88 25.59 -1.89
CA TYR A 160 7.82 24.49 -2.07
C TYR A 160 8.33 24.00 -0.72
N ALA A 161 8.91 22.80 -0.68
CA ALA A 161 9.35 22.17 0.56
C ALA A 161 10.47 22.93 1.29
N PHE A 162 11.27 23.70 0.55
CA PHE A 162 12.44 24.41 1.07
C PHE A 162 12.46 25.86 0.62
N GLU A 163 13.19 26.67 1.36
CA GLU A 163 13.61 28.00 0.93
C GLU A 163 14.73 27.85 -0.12
N LYS A 164 15.09 28.96 -0.76
CA LYS A 164 16.23 29.02 -1.69
C LYS A 164 17.40 29.72 -1.03
N ASP A 165 18.61 29.21 -1.31
CA ASP A 165 19.84 29.89 -0.94
C ASP A 165 20.13 31.15 -1.77
N ALA A 166 21.26 31.80 -1.50
CA ALA A 166 21.67 33.04 -2.18
C ALA A 166 21.93 32.86 -3.67
N ASP A 167 22.22 31.64 -4.12
CA ASP A 167 22.49 31.28 -5.52
C ASP A 167 21.21 30.82 -6.25
N GLY A 168 20.09 30.71 -5.53
CA GLY A 168 18.79 30.29 -6.03
C GLY A 168 18.59 28.79 -6.09
N ALA A 169 19.46 27.98 -5.49
CA ALA A 169 19.29 26.54 -5.32
C ALA A 169 18.39 26.23 -4.12
N TRP A 170 17.79 25.04 -4.09
CA TRP A 170 17.01 24.58 -2.94
C TRP A 170 17.92 24.32 -1.75
N ASP A 171 17.51 24.83 -0.58
CA ASP A 171 18.22 24.66 0.68
C ASP A 171 17.41 23.82 1.66
N PRO A 172 17.62 22.50 1.72
CA PRO A 172 16.90 21.62 2.65
C PRO A 172 17.21 21.92 4.13
N ALA A 173 18.29 22.63 4.45
CA ALA A 173 18.59 23.08 5.79
C ALA A 173 17.58 24.12 6.29
N HIS A 174 16.87 24.78 5.37
CA HIS A 174 15.85 25.78 5.65
C HIS A 174 14.48 25.35 5.10
N PRO A 175 13.70 24.55 5.87
CA PRO A 175 12.36 24.11 5.46
C PRO A 175 11.39 25.28 5.28
N CYS A 176 10.60 25.28 4.21
CA CYS A 176 9.52 26.24 4.05
C CYS A 176 8.33 25.86 4.94
N TYR A 177 8.19 26.48 6.09
CA TYR A 177 7.18 26.12 7.08
C TYR A 177 5.75 26.31 6.59
N ALA A 178 5.50 27.23 5.66
CA ALA A 178 4.20 27.38 5.02
C ALA A 178 3.81 26.10 4.25
N PHE A 179 4.75 25.52 3.50
CA PHE A 179 4.54 24.24 2.83
C PHE A 179 4.27 23.12 3.82
N TRP A 180 5.16 22.93 4.80
CA TRP A 180 5.08 21.79 5.71
C TRP A 180 3.84 21.83 6.62
N ASN A 181 3.41 23.01 7.05
CA ASN A 181 2.18 23.15 7.82
C ASN A 181 0.93 22.88 6.98
N ALA A 182 0.89 23.33 5.73
CA ALA A 182 -0.19 23.01 4.80
C ALA A 182 -0.23 21.51 4.45
N PHE A 183 0.93 20.91 4.21
CA PHE A 183 1.08 19.48 3.93
C PHE A 183 0.59 18.62 5.10
N GLU A 184 1.02 18.94 6.33
CA GLU A 184 0.60 18.25 7.55
C GLU A 184 -0.91 18.32 7.77
N LYS A 185 -1.53 19.50 7.52
CA LYS A 185 -2.99 19.64 7.57
C LYS A 185 -3.68 18.64 6.63
N ARG A 186 -3.15 18.42 5.42
CA ARG A 186 -3.72 17.47 4.45
C ARG A 186 -3.54 16.03 4.91
N LEU A 187 -2.39 15.68 5.46
CA LEU A 187 -2.16 14.36 6.07
C LEU A 187 -3.17 14.11 7.20
N SER A 188 -3.33 15.05 8.12
CA SER A 188 -4.29 14.94 9.23
C SER A 188 -5.72 14.70 8.75
N GLN A 189 -6.17 15.42 7.72
CA GLN A 189 -7.49 15.24 7.12
C GLN A 189 -7.68 13.85 6.49
N LEU A 190 -6.63 13.27 5.90
CA LEU A 190 -6.64 11.91 5.37
C LEU A 190 -6.70 10.87 6.49
N PHE A 191 -5.92 11.05 7.57
CA PHE A 191 -5.98 10.17 8.74
C PHE A 191 -7.33 10.21 9.44
N GLU A 192 -7.94 11.40 9.60
CA GLU A 192 -9.30 11.57 10.13
C GLU A 192 -10.36 10.86 9.27
N ALA A 193 -10.10 10.70 7.98
CA ALA A 193 -10.94 9.92 7.07
C ALA A 193 -10.65 8.40 7.11
N GLY A 194 -9.75 7.94 7.98
CA GLY A 194 -9.35 6.52 8.10
C GLY A 194 -8.47 6.02 6.95
N ILE A 195 -7.75 6.93 6.29
CA ILE A 195 -6.94 6.61 5.11
C ILE A 195 -5.46 6.54 5.48
N GLN A 196 -4.81 5.43 5.17
CA GLN A 196 -3.37 5.26 5.25
C GLN A 196 -2.71 6.00 4.08
N VAL A 197 -1.62 6.69 4.33
CA VAL A 197 -0.90 7.45 3.31
C VAL A 197 0.42 6.77 2.97
N ASP A 198 0.50 6.19 1.79
CA ASP A 198 1.72 5.67 1.18
C ASP A 198 2.45 6.86 0.52
N LEU A 199 3.33 7.48 1.33
CA LEU A 199 3.95 8.75 1.02
C LEU A 199 5.18 8.56 0.14
N ILE A 200 5.10 9.06 -1.09
CA ILE A 200 6.16 8.98 -2.08
C ILE A 200 7.16 10.11 -1.83
N LEU A 201 8.39 9.74 -1.45
CA LEU A 201 9.43 10.66 -1.05
C LEU A 201 10.17 11.29 -2.22
N PHE A 202 10.37 10.51 -3.32
CA PHE A 202 11.04 10.95 -4.55
C PHE A 202 10.30 10.46 -5.79
N HIS A 203 10.51 11.14 -6.92
CA HIS A 203 10.03 10.71 -8.25
C HIS A 203 10.82 11.43 -9.36
N PRO A 204 10.84 10.91 -10.61
CA PRO A 204 11.59 11.50 -11.72
C PRO A 204 10.88 12.69 -12.41
N TYR A 205 9.60 12.90 -12.16
CA TYR A 205 8.72 13.84 -12.87
C TYR A 205 8.82 15.25 -12.30
N ASP A 206 9.95 15.89 -12.50
CA ASP A 206 10.34 17.11 -11.83
C ASP A 206 10.73 18.21 -12.84
N ASN A 207 10.32 19.43 -12.56
CA ASN A 207 10.66 20.63 -13.32
C ASN A 207 11.35 21.71 -12.46
N TRP A 208 11.59 21.42 -11.20
CA TRP A 208 12.08 22.38 -10.21
C TRP A 208 13.44 22.04 -9.63
N GLY A 209 13.95 20.83 -9.87
CA GLY A 209 15.28 20.38 -9.46
C GLY A 209 15.31 19.44 -8.24
N PHE A 210 14.16 19.04 -7.67
CA PHE A 210 14.11 18.10 -6.53
C PHE A 210 14.63 16.71 -6.86
N ALA A 211 14.36 16.22 -8.09
CA ALA A 211 14.84 14.91 -8.53
C ALA A 211 16.37 14.82 -8.65
N THR A 212 17.04 15.96 -8.79
CA THR A 212 18.49 16.06 -9.01
C THR A 212 19.26 16.62 -7.81
N MET A 213 18.60 16.79 -6.66
CA MET A 213 19.26 17.24 -5.44
C MET A 213 20.43 16.31 -5.07
N PRO A 214 21.56 16.85 -4.60
CA PRO A 214 22.68 16.06 -4.08
C PRO A 214 22.23 15.11 -2.95
N GLN A 215 22.90 13.98 -2.83
CA GLN A 215 22.53 12.97 -1.82
C GLN A 215 22.56 13.52 -0.38
N LYS A 216 23.54 14.34 -0.04
CA LYS A 216 23.62 15.01 1.27
C LYS A 216 22.35 15.81 1.58
N ASP A 217 21.80 16.50 0.57
CA ASP A 217 20.61 17.35 0.71
C ASP A 217 19.34 16.49 0.81
N ASN A 218 19.31 15.34 0.10
CA ASN A 218 18.26 14.34 0.27
C ASN A 218 18.18 13.82 1.72
N LEU A 219 19.32 13.58 2.37
CA LEU A 219 19.35 13.08 3.75
C LEU A 219 18.93 14.17 4.76
N ILE A 220 19.26 15.44 4.54
CA ILE A 220 18.76 16.56 5.36
C ILE A 220 17.23 16.65 5.25
N TYR A 221 16.71 16.59 4.04
CA TYR A 221 15.26 16.55 3.79
C TYR A 221 14.56 15.39 4.50
N LEU A 222 15.10 14.18 4.35
CA LEU A 222 14.55 12.98 4.99
C LEU A 222 14.62 13.08 6.52
N ASP A 223 15.69 13.64 7.07
CA ASP A 223 15.81 13.83 8.51
C ASP A 223 14.70 14.74 9.05
N TYR A 224 14.46 15.88 8.41
CA TYR A 224 13.38 16.79 8.80
C TYR A 224 12.00 16.14 8.66
N LEU A 225 11.76 15.43 7.55
CA LEU A 225 10.50 14.74 7.29
C LEU A 225 10.21 13.67 8.35
N LEU A 226 11.20 12.84 8.68
CA LEU A 226 11.04 11.77 9.69
C LEU A 226 10.81 12.34 11.08
N ARG A 227 11.57 13.37 11.51
CA ARG A 227 11.35 14.06 12.80
C ARG A 227 9.93 14.60 12.91
N ARG A 228 9.39 15.11 11.80
CA ARG A 228 8.09 15.75 11.78
C ARG A 228 6.93 14.76 11.71
N PHE A 229 7.09 13.67 10.95
CA PHE A 229 5.95 12.83 10.58
C PHE A 229 6.00 11.40 11.09
N ALA A 230 7.14 10.86 11.51
CA ALA A 230 7.23 9.46 11.89
C ALA A 230 6.32 9.07 13.09
N ALA A 231 5.88 10.02 13.91
CA ALA A 231 4.93 9.73 14.98
C ALA A 231 3.47 9.58 14.53
N PHE A 232 3.16 9.71 13.23
CA PHE A 232 1.79 9.51 12.72
C PHE A 232 1.59 8.04 12.31
N PRO A 233 0.66 7.30 12.93
CA PRO A 233 0.50 5.85 12.69
C PRO A 233 -0.03 5.51 11.30
N GLY A 234 -0.61 6.47 10.60
CA GLY A 234 -1.22 6.28 9.28
C GLY A 234 -0.27 6.41 8.08
N LEU A 235 1.06 6.48 8.32
CA LEU A 235 2.04 6.66 7.25
C LEU A 235 2.68 5.34 6.80
N TRP A 236 3.02 5.28 5.52
CA TRP A 236 3.91 4.30 4.90
C TRP A 236 4.97 5.07 4.12
N TRP A 237 6.21 4.58 4.08
CA TRP A 237 7.29 5.20 3.34
C TRP A 237 7.48 4.53 1.99
N SER A 238 7.19 5.24 0.90
CA SER A 238 7.57 4.85 -0.45
C SER A 238 8.79 5.67 -0.87
N MET A 239 9.97 5.05 -0.94
CA MET A 239 11.21 5.79 -1.26
C MET A 239 11.06 6.55 -2.58
N ALA A 240 10.51 5.91 -3.60
CA ALA A 240 10.20 6.61 -4.85
C ALA A 240 8.99 6.02 -5.57
N ASN A 241 8.40 6.83 -6.46
CA ASN A 241 7.64 6.33 -7.60
C ASN A 241 8.60 6.11 -8.76
N GLU A 242 8.63 4.87 -9.31
CA GLU A 242 9.47 4.50 -10.45
C GLU A 242 10.96 4.87 -10.23
N TYR A 243 11.52 4.32 -9.15
CA TYR A 243 12.88 4.63 -8.69
C TYR A 243 13.93 4.47 -9.78
N ASP A 244 13.74 3.52 -10.68
CA ASP A 244 14.64 3.18 -11.79
C ASP A 244 14.60 4.23 -12.94
N PHE A 245 13.68 5.18 -12.89
CA PHE A 245 13.65 6.35 -13.76
C PHE A 245 14.32 7.58 -13.14
N CYS A 246 14.67 7.55 -11.88
CA CYS A 246 15.39 8.63 -11.18
C CYS A 246 16.88 8.63 -11.56
N ALA A 247 17.20 9.08 -12.76
CA ALA A 247 18.53 8.97 -13.38
C ALA A 247 19.68 9.64 -12.59
N ALA A 248 19.36 10.57 -11.70
CA ALA A 248 20.35 11.24 -10.85
C ALA A 248 20.72 10.45 -9.57
N LYS A 249 20.06 9.33 -9.32
CA LYS A 249 20.31 8.49 -8.13
C LYS A 249 20.85 7.13 -8.54
N THR A 250 21.95 6.72 -7.89
CA THR A 250 22.55 5.39 -8.03
C THR A 250 21.85 4.38 -7.11
N MET A 251 22.16 3.09 -7.27
CA MET A 251 21.68 2.07 -6.32
C MET A 251 22.26 2.27 -4.93
N ASP A 252 23.48 2.77 -4.80
CA ASP A 252 24.10 3.07 -3.50
C ASP A 252 23.35 4.22 -2.81
N ASP A 253 22.89 5.25 -3.55
CA ASP A 253 22.03 6.31 -2.99
C ASP A 253 20.72 5.76 -2.48
N TRP A 254 20.08 4.83 -3.22
CA TRP A 254 18.84 4.18 -2.77
C TRP A 254 19.06 3.31 -1.53
N HIS A 255 20.17 2.59 -1.44
CA HIS A 255 20.51 1.79 -0.26
C HIS A 255 20.77 2.67 0.97
N GLU A 256 21.42 3.82 0.78
CA GLU A 256 21.64 4.80 1.86
C GLU A 256 20.33 5.42 2.34
N ILE A 257 19.43 5.79 1.41
CA ILE A 257 18.06 6.29 1.73
C ILE A 257 17.27 5.24 2.52
N GLU A 258 17.26 3.98 2.06
CA GLU A 258 16.60 2.87 2.75
C GLU A 258 17.11 2.71 4.18
N GLN A 259 18.43 2.65 4.35
CA GLN A 259 19.06 2.49 5.65
C GLN A 259 18.76 3.69 6.54
N PHE A 260 18.86 4.91 6.00
CA PHE A 260 18.60 6.13 6.74
C PHE A 260 17.15 6.16 7.29
N ILE A 261 16.15 5.81 6.48
CA ILE A 261 14.77 5.75 6.94
C ILE A 261 14.61 4.69 8.03
N ALA A 262 15.13 3.48 7.81
CA ALA A 262 15.03 2.38 8.76
C ALA A 262 15.66 2.68 10.13
N GLU A 263 16.76 3.44 10.16
CA GLU A 263 17.47 3.81 11.39
C GLU A 263 16.84 5.01 12.10
N HIS A 264 16.10 5.87 11.37
CA HIS A 264 15.61 7.15 11.90
C HIS A 264 14.08 7.21 12.08
N ASP A 265 13.37 6.14 11.75
CA ASP A 265 11.96 5.95 12.06
C ASP A 265 11.80 5.04 13.29
N PRO A 266 11.55 5.58 14.50
CA PRO A 266 11.46 4.79 15.72
C PRO A 266 10.30 3.80 15.74
N TRP A 267 9.30 4.00 14.90
CA TRP A 267 8.09 3.16 14.85
C TRP A 267 8.11 2.15 13.70
N HIS A 268 9.19 2.12 12.89
CA HIS A 268 9.39 1.14 11.83
C HIS A 268 8.15 0.97 10.93
N HIS A 269 7.68 2.08 10.36
CA HIS A 269 6.59 2.07 9.39
C HIS A 269 6.92 1.20 8.18
N LEU A 270 5.91 0.83 7.42
CA LEU A 270 6.08 0.12 6.17
C LEU A 270 6.98 0.92 5.22
N LEU A 271 7.97 0.25 4.63
CA LEU A 271 8.96 0.82 3.74
C LEU A 271 9.03 0.03 2.44
N SER A 272 8.95 0.72 1.31
CA SER A 272 9.04 0.12 -0.02
C SER A 272 9.74 1.03 -1.02
N ASN A 273 10.06 0.48 -2.19
CA ASN A 273 10.51 1.24 -3.35
C ASN A 273 9.79 0.75 -4.60
N HIS A 274 9.09 1.65 -5.30
CA HIS A 274 8.22 1.31 -6.42
C HIS A 274 8.98 1.34 -7.75
N ASN A 275 8.83 0.30 -8.54
CA ASN A 275 9.50 0.14 -9.83
C ASN A 275 8.74 0.78 -11.00
N GLY A 276 9.48 1.24 -12.02
CA GLY A 276 8.98 1.37 -13.38
C GLY A 276 9.11 0.03 -14.13
N PHE A 277 10.34 -0.37 -14.44
CA PHE A 277 10.64 -1.65 -15.12
C PHE A 277 11.47 -2.60 -14.26
N GLN A 278 12.39 -2.08 -13.44
CA GLN A 278 13.34 -2.89 -12.66
C GLN A 278 12.86 -3.03 -11.22
N TYR A 279 12.68 -4.27 -10.77
CA TYR A 279 12.28 -4.53 -9.39
C TYR A 279 13.39 -4.13 -8.42
N TYR A 280 13.03 -3.40 -7.38
CA TYR A 280 13.91 -3.22 -6.24
C TYR A 280 14.08 -4.55 -5.50
N ASP A 281 15.20 -4.73 -4.81
CA ASP A 281 15.44 -5.98 -4.07
C ASP A 281 14.57 -6.06 -2.81
N VAL A 282 13.44 -6.75 -2.94
CA VAL A 282 12.48 -6.95 -1.84
C VAL A 282 13.04 -7.86 -0.74
N ALA A 283 14.13 -8.62 -0.99
CA ALA A 283 14.75 -9.45 0.03
C ALA A 283 15.50 -8.64 1.09
N ARG A 284 15.78 -7.36 0.85
CA ARG A 284 16.47 -6.48 1.80
C ARG A 284 15.67 -6.37 3.11
N PRO A 285 16.37 -6.41 4.28
CA PRO A 285 15.69 -6.48 5.59
C PRO A 285 14.75 -5.31 5.89
N ALA A 286 15.12 -4.09 5.50
CA ALA A 286 14.33 -2.89 5.77
C ALA A 286 13.09 -2.78 4.87
N ILE A 287 13.09 -3.39 3.69
CA ILE A 287 11.94 -3.40 2.79
C ILE A 287 10.87 -4.34 3.34
N THR A 288 9.72 -3.80 3.67
CA THR A 288 8.63 -4.53 4.36
C THR A 288 7.68 -5.24 3.43
N HIS A 289 7.49 -4.72 2.22
CA HIS A 289 6.55 -5.24 1.22
C HIS A 289 7.00 -4.90 -0.19
N MET A 290 6.46 -5.60 -1.17
CA MET A 290 6.67 -5.32 -2.58
C MET A 290 5.66 -4.27 -3.05
N SER A 291 6.11 -3.09 -3.43
CA SER A 291 5.34 -2.09 -4.17
C SER A 291 5.60 -2.32 -5.66
N TRP A 292 4.59 -2.73 -6.40
CA TRP A 292 4.77 -3.32 -7.72
C TRP A 292 3.94 -2.63 -8.81
N GLN A 293 4.63 -2.21 -9.88
CA GLN A 293 4.01 -1.83 -11.15
C GLN A 293 3.98 -3.03 -12.07
N THR A 294 2.80 -3.60 -12.31
CA THR A 294 2.65 -4.77 -13.17
C THR A 294 1.24 -4.96 -13.71
N LYS A 295 1.14 -5.59 -14.88
CA LYS A 295 -0.12 -6.11 -15.43
C LYS A 295 -0.29 -7.63 -15.17
N GLN A 296 0.74 -8.29 -14.61
CA GLN A 296 0.82 -9.74 -14.43
C GLN A 296 0.44 -10.15 -13.01
N LEU A 297 -0.83 -9.97 -12.64
CA LEU A 297 -1.31 -10.27 -11.30
C LEU A 297 -1.26 -11.77 -10.97
N SER A 298 -1.20 -12.64 -11.98
CA SER A 298 -0.99 -14.09 -11.81
C SER A 298 0.32 -14.45 -11.08
N ARG A 299 1.31 -13.55 -11.13
CA ARG A 299 2.59 -13.75 -10.46
C ARG A 299 2.62 -13.36 -8.97
N ILE A 300 1.51 -12.85 -8.43
CA ILE A 300 1.43 -12.49 -7.01
C ILE A 300 1.84 -13.67 -6.10
N PRO A 301 1.31 -14.91 -6.26
CA PRO A 301 1.71 -16.04 -5.41
C PRO A 301 3.20 -16.40 -5.52
N GLU A 302 3.78 -16.26 -6.72
CA GLU A 302 5.22 -16.46 -6.93
C GLU A 302 6.05 -15.49 -6.08
N MET A 303 5.68 -14.21 -6.09
CA MET A 303 6.39 -13.17 -5.34
C MET A 303 6.20 -13.31 -3.82
N GLN A 304 4.98 -13.62 -3.39
CA GLN A 304 4.69 -13.92 -1.99
C GLN A 304 5.50 -15.12 -1.47
N ALA A 305 5.56 -16.22 -2.25
CA ALA A 305 6.33 -17.40 -1.89
C ALA A 305 7.84 -17.14 -1.88
N LYS A 306 8.33 -16.33 -2.82
CA LYS A 306 9.75 -16.01 -2.95
C LYS A 306 10.26 -15.16 -1.80
N TYR A 307 9.51 -14.15 -1.38
CA TYR A 307 9.97 -13.15 -0.42
C TYR A 307 9.38 -13.31 0.98
N GLY A 308 8.26 -14.04 1.13
CA GLY A 308 7.53 -14.15 2.40
C GLY A 308 6.98 -12.81 2.89
N LYS A 309 6.71 -11.88 1.96
CA LYS A 309 6.29 -10.50 2.25
C LYS A 309 5.00 -10.16 1.51
N PRO A 310 4.21 -9.18 2.01
CA PRO A 310 3.03 -8.71 1.31
C PRO A 310 3.35 -8.10 -0.05
N VAL A 311 2.37 -8.15 -0.94
CA VAL A 311 2.44 -7.54 -2.28
C VAL A 311 1.37 -6.46 -2.40
N CYS A 312 1.77 -5.25 -2.77
CA CYS A 312 0.91 -4.17 -3.21
C CYS A 312 1.07 -4.00 -4.72
N ILE A 313 -0.01 -4.17 -5.46
CA ILE A 313 -0.07 -3.81 -6.88
C ILE A 313 -0.43 -2.33 -6.93
N ASP A 314 0.60 -1.48 -6.89
CA ASP A 314 0.43 -0.04 -6.77
C ASP A 314 0.17 0.65 -8.11
N GLU A 315 0.57 0.01 -9.21
CA GLU A 315 0.17 0.41 -10.55
C GLU A 315 -0.13 -0.81 -11.43
N CYS A 316 -1.37 -0.90 -11.90
CA CYS A 316 -1.82 -1.97 -12.79
C CYS A 316 -2.60 -1.46 -14.00
N CYS A 317 -2.29 -0.28 -14.51
CA CYS A 317 -3.12 0.53 -15.40
C CYS A 317 -4.32 1.15 -14.67
N TYR A 318 -4.99 2.06 -15.35
CA TYR A 318 -6.03 2.91 -14.75
C TYR A 318 -7.31 2.90 -15.58
N GLU A 319 -8.46 2.97 -14.90
CA GLU A 319 -9.74 3.14 -15.55
C GLU A 319 -9.82 4.51 -16.21
N GLY A 320 -10.09 4.57 -17.52
CA GLY A 320 -10.12 5.86 -18.19
C GLY A 320 -10.25 5.82 -19.69
N ASN A 321 -9.91 6.96 -20.31
CA ASN A 321 -10.04 7.20 -21.74
C ASN A 321 -8.80 7.83 -22.37
N LEU A 322 -7.64 7.73 -21.72
CA LEU A 322 -6.39 8.20 -22.33
C LEU A 322 -6.06 7.38 -23.58
N PRO A 323 -5.31 7.95 -24.54
CA PRO A 323 -4.85 7.19 -25.70
C PRO A 323 -3.77 6.17 -25.34
N GLU A 324 -3.08 6.35 -24.21
CA GLU A 324 -2.04 5.46 -23.73
C GLU A 324 -2.66 4.20 -23.08
N GLN A 325 -2.09 3.05 -23.39
CA GLN A 325 -2.59 1.75 -22.96
C GLN A 325 -2.71 1.61 -21.43
N TRP A 326 -1.86 2.30 -20.67
CA TRP A 326 -1.88 2.27 -19.21
C TRP A 326 -3.06 3.04 -18.60
N GLY A 327 -3.65 3.99 -19.33
CA GLY A 327 -4.73 4.87 -18.85
C GLY A 327 -6.06 4.66 -19.58
N ALA A 328 -6.30 3.48 -20.15
CA ALA A 328 -7.48 3.20 -20.99
C ALA A 328 -8.11 1.82 -20.72
N ILE A 329 -8.04 1.33 -19.48
CA ILE A 329 -8.79 0.11 -19.15
C ILE A 329 -10.23 0.45 -18.78
N SER A 330 -11.13 -0.52 -18.94
CA SER A 330 -12.53 -0.36 -18.56
C SER A 330 -12.72 -0.50 -17.03
N GLY A 331 -13.88 -0.05 -16.52
CA GLY A 331 -14.25 -0.26 -15.13
C GLY A 331 -14.38 -1.74 -14.76
N GLU A 332 -14.82 -2.58 -15.73
CA GLU A 332 -14.87 -4.02 -15.58
C GLU A 332 -13.48 -4.62 -15.36
N GLU A 333 -12.50 -4.22 -16.16
CA GLU A 333 -11.12 -4.70 -16.02
C GLU A 333 -10.49 -4.18 -14.72
N MET A 334 -10.70 -2.92 -14.34
CA MET A 334 -10.21 -2.40 -13.07
C MET A 334 -10.81 -3.20 -11.89
N THR A 335 -12.11 -3.44 -11.91
CA THR A 335 -12.78 -4.28 -10.89
C THR A 335 -12.20 -5.69 -10.86
N ALA A 336 -11.99 -6.30 -12.03
CA ALA A 336 -11.40 -7.64 -12.12
C ALA A 336 -9.97 -7.70 -11.54
N ARG A 337 -9.16 -6.65 -11.73
CA ARG A 337 -7.82 -6.56 -11.13
C ARG A 337 -7.87 -6.52 -9.61
N PHE A 338 -8.80 -5.78 -9.04
CA PHE A 338 -9.01 -5.80 -7.58
C PHE A 338 -9.40 -7.20 -7.09
N TRP A 339 -10.34 -7.88 -7.76
CA TRP A 339 -10.71 -9.26 -7.40
C TRP A 339 -9.51 -10.21 -7.50
N ARG A 340 -8.79 -10.18 -8.61
CA ARG A 340 -7.59 -11.02 -8.82
C ARG A 340 -6.51 -10.81 -7.78
N ALA A 341 -6.24 -9.56 -7.38
CA ALA A 341 -5.26 -9.25 -6.34
C ALA A 341 -5.76 -9.66 -4.95
N THR A 342 -6.97 -9.25 -4.58
CA THR A 342 -7.53 -9.46 -3.24
C THR A 342 -7.75 -10.94 -2.92
N VAL A 343 -8.23 -11.74 -3.88
CA VAL A 343 -8.39 -13.20 -3.70
C VAL A 343 -7.02 -13.89 -3.49
N ARG A 344 -5.93 -13.30 -3.97
CA ARG A 344 -4.55 -13.74 -3.71
C ARG A 344 -3.93 -13.15 -2.44
N GLY A 345 -4.70 -12.46 -1.62
CA GLY A 345 -4.21 -11.83 -0.39
C GLY A 345 -3.30 -10.63 -0.62
N ALA A 346 -3.36 -9.99 -1.79
CA ALA A 346 -2.59 -8.81 -2.13
C ALA A 346 -3.44 -7.52 -2.07
N VAL A 347 -2.78 -6.39 -1.89
CA VAL A 347 -3.38 -5.06 -2.01
C VAL A 347 -3.38 -4.63 -3.47
N CYS A 348 -4.44 -3.94 -3.92
CA CYS A 348 -4.52 -3.33 -5.23
C CYS A 348 -4.80 -1.82 -5.11
N THR A 349 -4.20 -1.04 -6.00
CA THR A 349 -4.35 0.41 -6.04
C THR A 349 -5.04 0.83 -7.34
N HIS A 350 -6.11 1.59 -7.16
CA HIS A 350 -6.94 2.17 -8.19
C HIS A 350 -6.36 3.49 -8.70
N GLY A 351 -6.74 3.90 -9.90
CA GLY A 351 -6.62 5.24 -10.40
C GLY A 351 -7.59 5.46 -11.56
N GLU A 352 -8.03 6.69 -11.74
CA GLU A 352 -8.85 7.11 -12.86
C GLU A 352 -8.12 8.11 -13.73
N THR A 353 -8.27 7.94 -15.03
CA THR A 353 -7.62 8.73 -16.07
C THR A 353 -8.61 9.17 -17.15
N PHE A 354 -9.78 9.62 -16.73
CA PHE A 354 -10.75 10.23 -17.65
C PHE A 354 -10.33 11.64 -18.01
N TYR A 355 -9.87 11.80 -19.27
CA TYR A 355 -9.36 13.04 -19.83
C TYR A 355 -9.68 13.14 -21.33
N PRO A 356 -9.95 14.31 -21.88
CA PRO A 356 -10.26 15.55 -21.17
C PRO A 356 -11.64 15.52 -20.50
N ASP A 357 -11.77 16.09 -19.31
CA ASP A 357 -13.01 16.52 -18.74
C ASP A 357 -13.19 18.04 -18.95
N GLU A 358 -14.34 18.60 -18.53
CA GLU A 358 -14.61 20.05 -18.67
C GLU A 358 -13.62 20.94 -17.90
N LYS A 359 -12.92 20.38 -16.92
CA LYS A 359 -11.93 21.06 -16.06
C LYS A 359 -10.50 20.63 -16.32
N GLU A 360 -10.29 19.70 -17.24
CA GLU A 360 -9.00 19.05 -17.50
C GLU A 360 -8.38 18.46 -16.21
N ILE A 361 -9.22 17.90 -15.33
CA ILE A 361 -8.81 17.28 -14.07
C ILE A 361 -8.86 15.78 -14.23
N VAL A 362 -7.74 15.13 -13.94
CA VAL A 362 -7.60 13.68 -13.95
C VAL A 362 -7.34 13.23 -12.52
N TRP A 363 -8.21 12.39 -11.97
CA TRP A 363 -8.14 11.92 -10.58
C TRP A 363 -6.75 11.42 -10.20
N TRP A 364 -6.22 10.51 -10.97
CA TRP A 364 -4.89 9.93 -10.76
C TRP A 364 -3.79 11.00 -10.61
N ALA A 365 -3.90 12.12 -11.31
CA ALA A 365 -2.93 13.19 -11.29
C ALA A 365 -3.17 14.22 -10.18
N LYS A 366 -4.40 14.71 -10.08
CA LYS A 366 -4.74 15.92 -9.32
C LYS A 366 -5.78 15.72 -8.23
N GLY A 367 -6.60 14.66 -8.31
CA GLY A 367 -7.77 14.46 -7.46
C GLY A 367 -9.06 15.04 -8.05
N GLY A 368 -9.95 15.53 -7.20
CA GLY A 368 -11.27 16.02 -7.56
C GLY A 368 -12.37 14.99 -7.31
N LYS A 369 -13.15 14.64 -8.33
CA LYS A 369 -14.24 13.66 -8.24
C LYS A 369 -13.92 12.38 -8.98
N LEU A 370 -14.36 11.27 -8.43
CA LEU A 370 -14.39 9.99 -9.11
C LEU A 370 -15.58 9.94 -10.08
N VAL A 371 -15.33 9.52 -11.32
CA VAL A 371 -16.35 9.41 -12.38
C VAL A 371 -16.41 8.00 -12.97
N GLY A 372 -15.46 7.13 -12.64
CA GLY A 372 -15.37 5.75 -13.07
C GLY A 372 -16.47 4.86 -12.51
N LYS A 373 -16.58 3.68 -13.05
CA LYS A 373 -17.58 2.67 -12.64
C LYS A 373 -17.03 1.70 -11.59
N SER A 374 -15.71 1.53 -11.53
CA SER A 374 -15.08 0.55 -10.63
C SER A 374 -15.21 0.90 -9.13
N PRO A 375 -15.22 2.17 -8.66
CA PRO A 375 -15.24 2.45 -7.23
C PRO A 375 -16.39 1.79 -6.47
N ALA A 376 -17.62 1.81 -7.02
CA ALA A 376 -18.76 1.15 -6.38
C ALA A 376 -18.59 -0.38 -6.29
N ARG A 377 -17.94 -1.01 -7.28
CA ARG A 377 -17.64 -2.45 -7.33
C ARG A 377 -16.53 -2.82 -6.39
N ILE A 378 -15.56 -1.93 -6.24
CA ILE A 378 -14.48 -2.05 -5.25
C ILE A 378 -15.05 -1.95 -3.82
N ALA A 379 -16.01 -1.03 -3.58
CA ALA A 379 -16.74 -0.96 -2.32
C ALA A 379 -17.45 -2.28 -1.98
N PHE A 380 -18.10 -2.88 -2.98
CA PHE A 380 -18.76 -4.18 -2.82
C PHE A 380 -17.77 -5.30 -2.47
N LEU A 381 -16.64 -5.39 -3.17
CA LEU A 381 -15.56 -6.34 -2.85
C LEU A 381 -15.04 -6.11 -1.42
N ARG A 382 -14.75 -4.86 -1.07
CA ARG A 382 -14.26 -4.49 0.26
C ARG A 382 -15.22 -4.96 1.36
N SER A 383 -16.51 -4.74 1.20
CA SER A 383 -17.52 -5.19 2.17
C SER A 383 -17.54 -6.71 2.36
N ILE A 384 -17.26 -7.48 1.31
CA ILE A 384 -17.15 -8.94 1.39
C ILE A 384 -15.89 -9.32 2.18
N VAL A 385 -14.74 -8.77 1.81
CA VAL A 385 -13.44 -9.19 2.37
C VAL A 385 -13.31 -8.78 3.84
N GLU A 386 -13.75 -7.57 4.21
CA GLU A 386 -13.76 -7.12 5.60
C GLU A 386 -14.72 -7.93 6.50
N SER A 387 -15.69 -8.66 5.91
CA SER A 387 -16.56 -9.57 6.65
C SER A 387 -15.95 -10.96 6.88
N LEU A 388 -14.80 -11.27 6.29
CA LEU A 388 -14.15 -12.57 6.44
C LEU A 388 -13.47 -12.68 7.81
N PRO A 389 -13.42 -13.90 8.38
CA PRO A 389 -12.81 -14.12 9.70
C PRO A 389 -11.28 -13.97 9.71
N ALA A 390 -10.64 -14.12 8.55
CA ALA A 390 -9.20 -14.02 8.38
C ALA A 390 -8.84 -13.65 6.93
N PRO A 391 -7.61 -13.17 6.67
CA PRO A 391 -7.13 -12.91 5.32
C PRO A 391 -7.08 -14.16 4.45
N LEU A 392 -7.25 -13.96 3.13
CA LEU A 392 -7.17 -15.02 2.14
C LEU A 392 -5.72 -15.28 1.76
N GLU A 393 -5.34 -16.54 1.66
CA GLU A 393 -4.08 -17.00 1.08
C GLU A 393 -4.33 -17.54 -0.34
N PRO A 394 -3.43 -17.25 -1.30
CA PRO A 394 -3.61 -17.74 -2.65
C PRO A 394 -3.49 -19.26 -2.72
N GLN A 395 -4.35 -19.88 -3.51
CA GLN A 395 -4.22 -21.28 -3.88
C GLN A 395 -3.70 -21.37 -5.31
N THR A 396 -2.60 -22.08 -5.46
CA THR A 396 -2.09 -22.38 -6.80
C THR A 396 -2.92 -23.48 -7.46
N SER A 397 -3.35 -23.27 -8.69
CA SER A 397 -3.98 -24.31 -9.49
C SER A 397 -3.03 -25.49 -9.72
N GLN A 398 -3.57 -26.68 -9.99
CA GLN A 398 -2.75 -27.86 -10.37
C GLN A 398 -1.81 -27.54 -11.55
N LEU A 399 -2.26 -26.71 -12.46
CA LEU A 399 -1.50 -26.28 -13.62
C LEU A 399 -0.32 -25.37 -13.24
N GLU A 400 -0.55 -24.35 -12.39
CA GLU A 400 0.52 -23.49 -11.87
C GLU A 400 1.54 -24.29 -11.05
N GLN A 401 1.06 -25.24 -10.23
CA GLN A 401 1.94 -26.16 -9.50
C GLN A 401 2.78 -27.02 -10.44
N ALA A 402 2.21 -27.47 -11.56
CA ALA A 402 2.98 -28.25 -12.55
C ALA A 402 4.05 -27.38 -13.22
N MET A 403 3.78 -26.10 -13.46
CA MET A 403 4.77 -25.17 -14.06
C MET A 403 6.02 -24.98 -13.21
N THR A 404 5.97 -25.24 -11.90
CA THR A 404 7.17 -25.24 -11.04
C THR A 404 8.18 -26.33 -11.42
N LEU A 405 7.75 -27.31 -12.20
CA LEU A 405 8.59 -28.39 -12.71
C LEU A 405 9.30 -28.02 -14.03
N ALA A 406 9.04 -26.83 -14.58
CA ALA A 406 9.65 -26.40 -15.84
C ALA A 406 11.18 -26.31 -15.70
N GLY A 407 11.89 -26.88 -16.70
CA GLY A 407 13.35 -26.91 -16.69
C GLY A 407 13.99 -28.05 -15.90
N LEU A 408 13.20 -28.88 -15.19
CA LEU A 408 13.71 -30.10 -14.56
C LEU A 408 13.92 -31.23 -15.58
N PRO A 409 14.86 -32.17 -15.31
CA PRO A 409 15.00 -33.38 -16.09
C PRO A 409 13.70 -34.19 -16.16
N GLU A 410 13.43 -34.82 -17.32
CA GLU A 410 12.17 -35.53 -17.58
C GLU A 410 11.83 -36.59 -16.52
N GLU A 411 12.82 -37.32 -16.02
CA GLU A 411 12.64 -38.34 -14.96
C GLU A 411 12.15 -37.72 -13.64
N GLN A 412 12.61 -36.50 -13.32
CA GLN A 412 12.16 -35.77 -12.11
C GLN A 412 10.74 -35.23 -12.27
N VAL A 413 10.41 -34.76 -13.47
CA VAL A 413 9.04 -34.35 -13.82
C VAL A 413 8.09 -35.53 -13.70
N ASP A 414 8.42 -36.69 -14.29
CA ASP A 414 7.58 -37.90 -14.25
C ASP A 414 7.33 -38.34 -12.80
N ARG A 415 8.39 -38.39 -11.97
CA ARG A 415 8.28 -38.77 -10.57
C ARG A 415 7.37 -37.79 -9.81
N ALA A 416 7.56 -36.48 -9.99
CA ALA A 416 6.75 -35.45 -9.33
C ALA A 416 5.27 -35.53 -9.74
N LEU A 417 4.97 -35.76 -11.01
CA LEU A 417 3.59 -35.93 -11.49
C LEU A 417 2.94 -37.24 -10.99
N GLU A 418 3.74 -38.26 -10.78
CA GLU A 418 3.30 -39.55 -10.22
C GLU A 418 2.99 -39.45 -8.73
N GLU A 419 3.88 -38.83 -7.95
CA GLU A 419 3.70 -38.54 -6.53
C GLU A 419 2.45 -37.68 -6.27
N ARG A 420 2.16 -36.73 -7.16
CA ARG A 420 0.95 -35.90 -7.15
C ARG A 420 -0.31 -36.61 -7.67
N LYS A 421 -0.21 -37.89 -8.06
CA LYS A 421 -1.31 -38.71 -8.61
C LYS A 421 -2.01 -38.06 -9.81
N VAL A 422 -1.27 -37.31 -10.64
CA VAL A 422 -1.83 -36.71 -11.85
C VAL A 422 -2.27 -37.78 -12.83
N PRO A 423 -3.51 -37.76 -13.35
CA PRO A 423 -3.98 -38.72 -14.32
C PRO A 423 -3.10 -38.80 -15.59
N GLN A 424 -2.95 -39.98 -16.17
CA GLN A 424 -1.99 -40.22 -17.25
C GLN A 424 -2.26 -39.39 -18.51
N ASP A 425 -3.52 -39.19 -18.86
CA ASP A 425 -3.95 -38.34 -19.98
C ASP A 425 -3.60 -36.87 -19.74
N PHE A 426 -3.74 -36.39 -18.49
CA PHE A 426 -3.38 -35.02 -18.13
C PHE A 426 -1.86 -34.84 -18.05
N ARG A 427 -1.07 -35.87 -17.75
CA ARG A 427 0.40 -35.81 -17.77
C ARG A 427 0.95 -35.43 -19.15
N PHE A 428 0.36 -35.93 -20.24
CA PHE A 428 0.76 -35.53 -21.60
C PHE A 428 0.59 -34.04 -21.84
N PHE A 429 -0.55 -33.50 -21.42
CA PHE A 429 -0.83 -32.09 -21.54
C PHE A 429 0.19 -31.24 -20.73
N LEU A 430 0.42 -31.58 -19.46
CA LEU A 430 1.39 -30.88 -18.59
C LEU A 430 2.82 -30.98 -19.16
N LYS A 431 3.27 -32.15 -19.58
CA LYS A 431 4.62 -32.31 -20.19
C LYS A 431 4.77 -31.46 -21.45
N SER A 432 3.71 -31.30 -22.23
CA SER A 432 3.73 -30.44 -23.42
C SER A 432 3.83 -28.97 -23.03
N MET A 433 3.13 -28.54 -21.98
CA MET A 433 3.20 -27.17 -21.45
C MET A 433 4.59 -26.85 -20.87
N LEU A 434 5.21 -27.78 -20.15
CA LEU A 434 6.55 -27.60 -19.58
C LEU A 434 7.65 -27.41 -20.66
N ARG A 435 7.35 -27.72 -21.93
CA ARG A 435 8.23 -27.47 -23.07
C ARG A 435 8.01 -26.10 -23.73
N MET A 436 6.99 -25.35 -23.31
CA MET A 436 6.75 -24.03 -23.84
C MET A 436 7.93 -23.10 -23.52
N SER A 437 8.24 -22.20 -24.44
CA SER A 437 9.14 -21.08 -24.15
C SER A 437 8.49 -20.16 -23.12
N PRO A 438 9.27 -19.36 -22.38
CA PRO A 438 8.71 -18.37 -21.44
C PRO A 438 7.68 -17.42 -22.06
N ILE A 439 7.84 -17.08 -23.34
CA ILE A 439 6.91 -16.22 -24.07
C ILE A 439 5.59 -16.94 -24.35
N GLU A 440 5.65 -18.22 -24.76
CA GLU A 440 4.45 -19.02 -25.01
C GLU A 440 3.69 -19.29 -23.72
N ALA A 441 4.39 -19.65 -22.64
CA ALA A 441 3.80 -19.81 -21.32
C ALA A 441 3.13 -18.51 -20.84
N ALA A 442 3.81 -17.37 -20.95
CA ALA A 442 3.25 -16.08 -20.59
C ALA A 442 1.97 -15.74 -21.36
N ARG A 443 1.93 -16.07 -22.67
CA ARG A 443 0.74 -15.87 -23.51
C ARG A 443 -0.40 -16.81 -23.12
N TYR A 444 -0.10 -18.07 -22.83
CA TYR A 444 -1.09 -19.06 -22.44
C TYR A 444 -1.75 -18.68 -21.12
N PHE A 445 -0.96 -18.26 -20.12
CA PHE A 445 -1.43 -17.84 -18.80
C PHE A 445 -1.91 -16.39 -18.73
N ALA A 446 -1.85 -15.62 -19.82
CA ALA A 446 -2.37 -14.26 -19.86
C ALA A 446 -3.88 -14.19 -19.65
N CYS A 447 -4.61 -15.27 -19.98
CA CYS A 447 -6.05 -15.38 -19.76
C CYS A 447 -6.29 -16.27 -18.53
N GLU A 448 -6.37 -15.66 -17.36
CA GLU A 448 -6.78 -16.37 -16.15
C GLU A 448 -8.27 -16.72 -16.23
N THR A 449 -8.60 -17.96 -15.93
CA THR A 449 -9.99 -18.42 -15.92
C THR A 449 -10.57 -18.47 -14.52
N GLU A 450 -9.75 -18.76 -13.53
CA GLU A 450 -10.15 -18.92 -12.13
C GLU A 450 -9.01 -18.48 -11.20
N VAL A 451 -9.36 -17.79 -10.13
CA VAL A 451 -8.47 -17.42 -9.03
C VAL A 451 -9.08 -17.92 -7.73
N ILE A 452 -8.29 -18.65 -6.93
CA ILE A 452 -8.76 -19.24 -5.69
C ILE A 452 -7.95 -18.68 -4.52
N GLY A 453 -8.67 -18.26 -3.48
CA GLY A 453 -8.12 -17.89 -2.19
C GLY A 453 -8.85 -18.61 -1.08
N ARG A 454 -8.16 -18.92 0.02
CA ARG A 454 -8.78 -19.47 1.22
C ARG A 454 -8.11 -18.96 2.49
N THR A 455 -8.84 -19.00 3.59
CA THR A 455 -8.25 -18.77 4.91
C THR A 455 -7.38 -19.95 5.34
N ALA A 456 -6.39 -19.70 6.19
CA ALA A 456 -5.44 -20.73 6.64
C ALA A 456 -6.11 -21.95 7.31
N ASP A 457 -7.28 -21.75 7.92
CA ASP A 457 -8.08 -22.79 8.57
C ASP A 457 -9.17 -23.40 7.69
N ASP A 458 -9.22 -23.03 6.42
CA ASP A 458 -10.27 -23.44 5.47
C ASP A 458 -11.71 -23.05 5.91
N SER A 459 -11.86 -22.04 6.76
CA SER A 459 -13.20 -21.53 7.12
C SER A 459 -13.86 -20.77 5.98
N VAL A 460 -13.06 -20.24 5.05
CA VAL A 460 -13.53 -19.55 3.85
C VAL A 460 -12.73 -20.02 2.65
N ILE A 461 -13.44 -20.27 1.53
CA ILE A 461 -12.85 -20.54 0.22
C ILE A 461 -13.58 -19.65 -0.79
N LEU A 462 -12.83 -18.86 -1.54
CA LEU A 462 -13.35 -17.93 -2.53
C LEU A 462 -12.77 -18.24 -3.91
N HIS A 463 -13.65 -18.62 -4.82
CA HIS A 463 -13.34 -18.80 -6.25
C HIS A 463 -13.80 -17.58 -7.01
N TYR A 464 -12.92 -16.94 -7.74
CA TYR A 464 -13.24 -15.85 -8.65
C TYR A 464 -13.02 -16.30 -10.09
N TYR A 465 -14.02 -16.14 -10.93
CA TYR A 465 -14.01 -16.44 -12.37
C TYR A 465 -13.93 -15.13 -13.14
N ASP A 466 -12.91 -15.02 -13.98
CA ASP A 466 -12.63 -13.80 -14.74
C ASP A 466 -13.48 -13.75 -16.04
N ILE A 467 -12.92 -13.18 -17.10
CA ILE A 467 -13.60 -13.01 -18.39
C ILE A 467 -14.09 -14.33 -18.99
N GLN A 468 -13.40 -15.43 -18.71
CA GLN A 468 -13.84 -16.79 -19.09
C GLN A 468 -14.49 -17.45 -17.88
N CYS A 469 -15.82 -17.43 -17.85
CA CYS A 469 -16.60 -18.01 -16.77
C CYS A 469 -17.50 -19.13 -17.32
N SER A 470 -17.34 -20.33 -16.77
CA SER A 470 -18.21 -21.47 -17.07
C SER A 470 -19.63 -21.24 -16.57
N CYS A 471 -20.62 -21.93 -17.14
CA CYS A 471 -21.97 -21.99 -16.59
C CYS A 471 -22.11 -22.95 -15.39
N LYS A 472 -21.05 -23.69 -15.05
CA LYS A 472 -20.95 -24.55 -13.86
C LYS A 472 -19.56 -24.44 -13.25
N ALA A 473 -19.51 -24.21 -11.96
CA ALA A 473 -18.30 -24.26 -11.15
C ALA A 473 -18.21 -25.59 -10.41
N ARG A 474 -17.06 -26.22 -10.45
CA ARG A 474 -16.72 -27.37 -9.61
C ARG A 474 -15.92 -26.88 -8.42
N ILE A 475 -16.44 -27.09 -7.22
CA ILE A 475 -15.81 -26.67 -5.98
C ILE A 475 -15.43 -27.91 -5.17
N GLU A 476 -14.16 -28.00 -4.77
CA GLU A 476 -13.66 -29.04 -3.86
C GLU A 476 -13.59 -28.46 -2.45
N LEU A 477 -14.46 -28.94 -1.57
CA LEU A 477 -14.54 -28.50 -0.19
C LEU A 477 -13.72 -29.43 0.71
N PRO A 478 -12.88 -28.92 1.62
CA PRO A 478 -12.12 -29.70 2.56
C PRO A 478 -13.03 -30.59 3.45
N GLY A 479 -12.53 -31.78 3.78
CA GLY A 479 -13.25 -32.70 4.66
C GLY A 479 -13.35 -32.18 6.09
N GLY A 480 -14.39 -32.62 6.80
CA GLY A 480 -14.59 -32.33 8.24
C GLY A 480 -15.39 -31.05 8.55
N LYS A 481 -15.81 -30.31 7.52
CA LYS A 481 -16.66 -29.12 7.62
C LYS A 481 -17.81 -29.19 6.61
N THR A 482 -18.88 -28.48 6.91
CA THR A 482 -19.94 -28.15 5.95
C THR A 482 -19.91 -26.67 5.64
N TYR A 483 -20.39 -26.29 4.46
CA TYR A 483 -20.26 -24.94 3.95
C TYR A 483 -21.58 -24.41 3.40
N ARG A 484 -21.81 -23.13 3.62
CA ARG A 484 -22.77 -22.33 2.87
C ARG A 484 -22.10 -21.82 1.62
N LEU A 485 -22.76 -22.02 0.46
CA LEU A 485 -22.27 -21.54 -0.83
C LEU A 485 -23.08 -20.36 -1.30
N GLU A 486 -22.38 -19.32 -1.75
CA GLU A 486 -22.98 -18.12 -2.29
C GLU A 486 -22.39 -17.82 -3.67
N VAL A 487 -23.24 -17.52 -4.63
CA VAL A 487 -22.85 -16.99 -5.94
C VAL A 487 -22.88 -15.47 -5.90
N ILE A 488 -21.80 -14.88 -6.37
CA ILE A 488 -21.59 -13.44 -6.38
C ILE A 488 -21.40 -12.97 -7.81
N ASP A 489 -22.23 -12.01 -8.24
CA ASP A 489 -22.01 -11.24 -9.46
C ASP A 489 -21.21 -9.99 -9.11
N THR A 490 -19.94 -10.00 -9.45
CA THR A 490 -19.01 -8.96 -9.02
C THR A 490 -19.24 -7.62 -9.69
N TRP A 491 -19.79 -7.64 -10.91
CA TRP A 491 -20.09 -6.42 -11.66
C TRP A 491 -21.46 -5.82 -11.28
N ASN A 492 -22.50 -6.66 -11.16
CA ASN A 492 -23.83 -6.20 -10.77
C ASN A 492 -24.02 -6.09 -9.24
N MET A 493 -22.96 -6.43 -8.47
CA MET A 493 -22.94 -6.31 -7.02
C MET A 493 -24.07 -7.09 -6.32
N THR A 494 -24.32 -8.31 -6.77
CA THR A 494 -25.33 -9.18 -6.14
C THR A 494 -24.68 -10.40 -5.49
N ARG A 495 -25.30 -10.88 -4.40
CA ARG A 495 -24.85 -12.03 -3.62
C ARG A 495 -26.06 -12.89 -3.28
N GLN A 496 -26.01 -14.18 -3.56
CA GLN A 496 -27.11 -15.11 -3.35
C GLN A 496 -26.61 -16.43 -2.78
N THR A 497 -27.17 -16.86 -1.65
CA THR A 497 -26.98 -18.23 -1.14
C THR A 497 -27.66 -19.24 -2.07
N VAL A 498 -26.89 -20.22 -2.54
CA VAL A 498 -27.37 -21.25 -3.46
C VAL A 498 -27.44 -22.63 -2.83
N GLN A 499 -26.64 -22.88 -1.77
CA GLN A 499 -26.61 -24.15 -1.05
C GLN A 499 -26.16 -23.96 0.40
N GLN A 500 -26.70 -24.75 1.31
CA GLN A 500 -26.25 -24.92 2.71
C GLN A 500 -25.89 -26.37 2.96
N GLY A 501 -25.03 -26.62 3.96
CA GLY A 501 -24.58 -27.98 4.30
C GLY A 501 -23.76 -28.67 3.20
N ALA A 502 -23.13 -27.89 2.30
CA ALA A 502 -22.31 -28.43 1.21
C ALA A 502 -21.03 -29.09 1.77
N ALA A 503 -20.62 -30.22 1.22
CA ALA A 503 -19.40 -30.94 1.61
C ALA A 503 -18.83 -31.74 0.44
N GLY A 504 -17.51 -31.95 0.43
CA GLY A 504 -16.83 -32.70 -0.61
C GLY A 504 -16.85 -31.98 -1.96
N GLU A 505 -16.96 -32.73 -3.06
CA GLU A 505 -17.08 -32.15 -4.40
C GLU A 505 -18.51 -31.68 -4.65
N VAL A 506 -18.70 -30.41 -5.01
CA VAL A 506 -20.00 -29.84 -5.36
C VAL A 506 -19.94 -29.11 -6.69
N TRP A 507 -21.09 -29.08 -7.37
CA TRP A 507 -21.27 -28.37 -8.64
C TRP A 507 -22.26 -27.21 -8.43
N VAL A 508 -21.83 -26.00 -8.78
CA VAL A 508 -22.61 -24.77 -8.61
C VAL A 508 -22.97 -24.21 -9.99
N ASP A 509 -24.26 -23.97 -10.24
CA ASP A 509 -24.69 -23.32 -11.46
C ASP A 509 -24.33 -21.82 -11.44
N LEU A 510 -23.72 -21.34 -12.52
CA LEU A 510 -23.35 -19.94 -12.74
C LEU A 510 -24.10 -19.39 -13.96
N PRO A 511 -24.31 -18.06 -14.03
CA PRO A 511 -25.05 -17.44 -15.14
C PRO A 511 -24.39 -17.56 -16.52
N GLY A 512 -23.17 -18.13 -16.63
CA GLY A 512 -22.44 -18.24 -17.88
C GLY A 512 -22.01 -16.88 -18.47
N ARG A 513 -21.71 -15.94 -17.63
CA ARG A 513 -21.17 -14.62 -17.98
C ARG A 513 -19.91 -14.30 -17.18
N PRO A 514 -19.06 -13.38 -17.66
CA PRO A 514 -17.83 -13.00 -16.96
C PRO A 514 -18.05 -12.46 -15.54
N TRP A 515 -16.98 -12.45 -14.75
CA TRP A 515 -16.84 -11.77 -13.46
C TRP A 515 -17.78 -12.29 -12.38
N MET A 516 -17.82 -13.59 -12.24
CA MET A 516 -18.57 -14.26 -11.18
C MET A 516 -17.64 -14.74 -10.06
N ALA A 517 -18.16 -14.92 -8.87
CA ALA A 517 -17.45 -15.61 -7.81
C ALA A 517 -18.34 -16.59 -7.05
N VAL A 518 -17.72 -17.59 -6.43
CA VAL A 518 -18.37 -18.52 -5.50
C VAL A 518 -17.65 -18.42 -4.17
N LEU A 519 -18.38 -18.04 -3.14
CA LEU A 519 -17.88 -17.97 -1.77
C LEU A 519 -18.43 -19.15 -0.97
N ALA A 520 -17.54 -20.00 -0.45
CA ALA A 520 -17.86 -21.04 0.50
C ALA A 520 -17.44 -20.60 1.89
N THR A 521 -18.39 -20.57 2.82
CA THR A 521 -18.15 -20.22 4.24
C THR A 521 -18.53 -21.40 5.11
N ALA A 522 -17.63 -21.87 5.99
CA ALA A 522 -17.90 -22.95 6.93
C ALA A 522 -19.06 -22.61 7.87
N GLU A 523 -19.90 -23.61 8.16
CA GLU A 523 -21.07 -23.52 9.05
C GLU A 523 -20.78 -24.14 10.41
#